data_ade4aaae5983fa946609ad2a84f9e526
#
_entry.id   ade4aaae5983fa946609ad2a84f9e526
#
_cell.length_a   1.000
_cell.length_b   1.000
_cell.length_c   1.000
_cell.angle_alpha   90.00
_cell.angle_beta   90.00
_cell.angle_gamma   90.00
#
_symmetry.space_group_name_H-M   'P 1'
#
loop_
_entity.id
_entity.type
_entity.pdbx_description
1 polymer ?
#
loop_
_entity_poly.entity_id
_entity_poly.type
_entity_poly.pdbx_seq_one_letter_code
_entity_poly.pdbx_strand_id
1 'polypeptide(L)'
;TGGLGKIFRVTSNSWEGTGDGHALAYRAGAELTDMEFVQFHPTGMVWPPSVQGILVTEGVRGEGGVLKNSEGRRFMFDYIPDAFATETSDTEEEAARWLSGDPEARRPPELLTRDVVARAIRSERLAGRGSPHGGAFLDIAGQIDAEHIKRKLPSMYHQFKKLGNLDITTTPMEVGPTCHYMMGGVRVEPETTMSTVKGLFVAGEVAGGLHGANRLGGNSLTDLLVFGARAGFHAAKYSRELGDAIEPSKELLKKLEKLALDPFDPERTENPYALLSDLQETMELHTGIVRASDEMEKGIKLLQTLKLRGELVRVEGNRQYNPAWHYALDLRNMLCVAEAITLAALKREESRGGHTREDYPESRDSLQKVN
;
A
#
# COMPACT_ATOMS: atom_id res chain seq x y z
N THR A 1 -12.21 0.97 7.37
CA THR A 1 -11.37 -0.11 7.91
C THR A 1 -10.48 -0.77 6.85
N GLY A 2 -10.49 -0.32 5.59
CA GLY A 2 -9.86 -0.98 4.45
C GLY A 2 -8.35 -1.10 4.55
N GLY A 3 -7.60 -0.16 3.97
CA GLY A 3 -6.15 -0.25 3.88
C GLY A 3 -5.38 0.05 5.16
N LEU A 4 -4.08 -0.15 5.10
CA LEU A 4 -3.13 0.11 6.19
C LEU A 4 -1.92 0.97 5.73
N GLY A 5 -2.02 1.58 4.55
CA GLY A 5 -0.89 2.29 3.92
C GLY A 5 -0.31 3.43 4.73
N LYS A 6 -1.01 3.95 5.74
CA LYS A 6 -0.54 5.01 6.64
C LYS A 6 0.70 4.63 7.46
N ILE A 7 1.00 3.33 7.60
CA ILE A 7 2.24 2.86 8.21
C ILE A 7 3.49 3.13 7.36
N PHE A 8 3.32 3.52 6.09
CA PHE A 8 4.39 3.98 5.19
C PHE A 8 4.32 5.48 4.98
N ARG A 9 5.47 6.13 4.79
CA ARG A 9 5.56 7.59 4.64
C ARG A 9 4.85 8.09 3.39
N VAL A 10 4.99 7.37 2.26
CA VAL A 10 4.35 7.69 1.00
C VAL A 10 3.30 6.64 0.69
N THR A 11 2.04 7.06 0.69
CA THR A 11 0.89 6.19 0.43
C THR A 11 -0.17 6.90 -0.38
N SER A 12 -0.86 6.15 -1.24
CA SER A 12 -2.06 6.60 -1.96
C SER A 12 -3.36 6.35 -1.17
N ASN A 13 -3.27 5.74 0.00
CA ASN A 13 -4.43 5.54 0.87
C ASN A 13 -4.89 6.86 1.50
N SER A 14 -6.15 6.90 1.91
CA SER A 14 -6.65 8.01 2.72
C SER A 14 -5.96 8.05 4.09
N TRP A 15 -6.15 9.17 4.80
CA TRP A 15 -5.59 9.36 6.14
C TRP A 15 -6.13 8.34 7.17
N GLU A 16 -7.28 7.71 6.88
CA GLU A 16 -7.90 6.65 7.69
C GLU A 16 -7.43 5.24 7.33
N GLY A 17 -6.46 5.09 6.43
CA GLY A 17 -5.85 3.80 6.08
C GLY A 17 -4.85 3.32 7.15
N THR A 18 -5.30 3.09 8.37
CA THR A 18 -4.51 2.84 9.59
C THR A 18 -4.50 1.38 10.05
N GLY A 19 -5.13 0.47 9.27
CA GLY A 19 -5.16 -0.95 9.57
C GLY A 19 -6.11 -1.36 10.69
N ASP A 20 -7.09 -0.52 11.02
CA ASP A 20 -8.00 -0.73 12.15
C ASP A 20 -8.75 -2.05 12.06
N GLY A 21 -9.29 -2.39 10.88
CA GLY A 21 -10.03 -3.63 10.67
C GLY A 21 -9.18 -4.87 10.93
N HIS A 22 -7.92 -4.85 10.45
CA HIS A 22 -6.96 -5.94 10.69
C HIS A 22 -6.65 -6.08 12.19
N ALA A 23 -6.33 -4.96 12.85
CA ALA A 23 -5.97 -4.95 14.26
C ALA A 23 -7.15 -5.33 15.17
N LEU A 24 -8.36 -4.88 14.87
CA LEU A 24 -9.57 -5.22 15.62
C LEU A 24 -9.90 -6.71 15.47
N ALA A 25 -9.86 -7.25 14.25
CA ALA A 25 -10.09 -8.66 13.99
C ALA A 25 -9.05 -9.55 14.70
N TYR A 26 -7.77 -9.18 14.62
CA TYR A 26 -6.68 -9.89 15.29
C TYR A 26 -6.85 -9.90 16.81
N ARG A 27 -7.19 -8.76 17.42
CA ARG A 27 -7.47 -8.69 18.88
C ARG A 27 -8.71 -9.47 19.30
N ALA A 28 -9.68 -9.65 18.40
CA ALA A 28 -10.83 -10.52 18.62
C ALA A 28 -10.49 -12.01 18.50
N GLY A 29 -9.27 -12.36 18.08
CA GLY A 29 -8.80 -13.73 17.91
C GLY A 29 -8.94 -14.28 16.48
N ALA A 30 -9.22 -13.42 15.48
CA ALA A 30 -9.22 -13.84 14.09
C ALA A 30 -7.80 -14.08 13.57
N GLU A 31 -7.66 -15.06 12.69
CA GLU A 31 -6.42 -15.31 11.97
C GLU A 31 -6.19 -14.26 10.89
N LEU A 32 -4.92 -13.84 10.72
CA LEU A 32 -4.44 -13.05 9.60
C LEU A 32 -3.68 -13.95 8.63
N THR A 33 -3.79 -13.64 7.34
CA THR A 33 -3.13 -14.40 6.26
C THR A 33 -2.46 -13.45 5.28
N ASP A 34 -1.35 -13.88 4.67
CA ASP A 34 -0.67 -13.18 3.57
C ASP A 34 -0.20 -11.74 3.89
N MET A 35 0.07 -11.44 5.17
CA MET A 35 0.38 -10.08 5.63
C MET A 35 1.66 -9.51 5.02
N GLU A 36 2.56 -10.31 4.46
CA GLU A 36 3.74 -9.86 3.74
C GLU A 36 3.47 -9.24 2.37
N PHE A 37 2.29 -9.49 1.78
CA PHE A 37 1.98 -9.02 0.44
C PHE A 37 1.38 -7.61 0.46
N VAL A 38 2.27 -6.62 0.44
CA VAL A 38 1.94 -5.19 0.32
C VAL A 38 2.24 -4.73 -1.09
N GLN A 39 1.24 -4.22 -1.80
CA GLN A 39 1.41 -3.67 -3.15
C GLN A 39 1.86 -2.22 -3.10
N PHE A 40 3.00 -1.95 -3.71
CA PHE A 40 3.45 -0.59 -4.01
C PHE A 40 3.08 -0.23 -5.45
N HIS A 41 2.38 0.88 -5.63
CA HIS A 41 2.15 1.44 -6.96
C HIS A 41 3.40 2.21 -7.39
N PRO A 42 3.92 1.99 -8.60
CA PRO A 42 5.21 2.58 -8.99
C PRO A 42 5.17 4.10 -9.15
N THR A 43 4.03 4.66 -9.50
CA THR A 43 3.90 6.06 -9.91
C THR A 43 2.93 6.83 -9.00
N GLY A 44 3.26 6.98 -7.71
CA GLY A 44 2.69 8.04 -6.87
C GLY A 44 3.50 9.31 -7.00
N MET A 45 2.86 10.47 -6.88
CA MET A 45 3.58 11.75 -6.88
C MET A 45 4.51 11.83 -5.67
N VAL A 46 5.76 12.22 -5.88
CA VAL A 46 6.71 12.53 -4.78
C VAL A 46 6.88 14.02 -4.59
N TRP A 47 6.57 14.81 -5.61
CA TRP A 47 6.63 16.26 -5.61
C TRP A 47 5.58 16.88 -6.55
N PRO A 48 5.02 18.07 -6.25
CA PRO A 48 5.18 18.87 -5.02
C PRO A 48 4.47 18.26 -3.79
N PRO A 49 4.77 18.73 -2.56
CA PRO A 49 4.19 18.19 -1.32
C PRO A 49 2.66 18.19 -1.28
N SER A 50 2.00 19.16 -1.92
CA SER A 50 0.55 19.25 -2.00
C SER A 50 -0.13 18.09 -2.71
N VAL A 51 0.60 17.33 -3.52
CA VAL A 51 0.11 16.16 -4.28
C VAL A 51 0.87 14.89 -3.95
N GLN A 52 1.75 14.92 -2.94
CA GLN A 52 2.52 13.76 -2.54
C GLN A 52 1.60 12.57 -2.17
N GLY A 53 1.92 11.39 -2.70
CA GLY A 53 1.13 10.18 -2.54
C GLY A 53 -0.06 10.06 -3.51
N ILE A 54 -0.48 11.15 -4.17
CA ILE A 54 -1.55 11.07 -5.17
C ILE A 54 -1.08 10.20 -6.34
N LEU A 55 -1.95 9.27 -6.72
CA LEU A 55 -1.65 8.28 -7.74
C LEU A 55 -1.64 8.90 -9.14
N VAL A 56 -0.55 8.69 -9.86
CA VAL A 56 -0.52 8.83 -11.32
C VAL A 56 -0.95 7.51 -11.92
N THR A 57 -2.13 7.48 -12.54
CA THR A 57 -2.74 6.24 -13.03
C THR A 57 -1.86 5.56 -14.09
N GLU A 58 -2.00 4.25 -14.20
CA GLU A 58 -1.31 3.44 -15.22
C GLU A 58 -1.63 3.92 -16.65
N GLY A 59 -2.81 4.52 -16.86
CA GLY A 59 -3.21 5.12 -18.13
C GLY A 59 -2.21 6.14 -18.69
N VAL A 60 -1.48 6.88 -17.82
CA VAL A 60 -0.44 7.83 -18.28
C VAL A 60 0.69 7.08 -19.00
N ARG A 61 1.12 5.91 -18.47
CA ARG A 61 2.12 5.05 -19.11
C ARG A 61 1.54 4.35 -20.34
N GLY A 62 0.26 3.96 -20.28
CA GLY A 62 -0.48 3.38 -21.41
C GLY A 62 -0.67 4.32 -22.60
N GLU A 63 -0.78 5.63 -22.34
CA GLU A 63 -0.84 6.66 -23.40
C GLU A 63 0.56 7.12 -23.86
N GLY A 64 1.64 6.46 -23.41
CA GLY A 64 2.99 6.70 -23.89
C GLY A 64 3.92 7.44 -22.93
N GLY A 65 3.51 7.68 -21.68
CA GLY A 65 4.42 8.25 -20.68
C GLY A 65 5.59 7.33 -20.37
N VAL A 66 6.81 7.86 -20.45
CA VAL A 66 8.07 7.14 -20.25
C VAL A 66 8.73 7.52 -18.93
N LEU A 67 9.45 6.57 -18.32
CA LEU A 67 10.17 6.77 -17.07
C LEU A 67 11.64 7.14 -17.37
N LYS A 68 12.06 8.32 -16.89
CA LYS A 68 13.41 8.84 -17.04
C LYS A 68 14.07 9.07 -15.68
N ASN A 69 15.36 8.80 -15.58
CA ASN A 69 16.17 9.14 -14.43
C ASN A 69 16.65 10.61 -14.47
N SER A 70 17.46 11.04 -13.47
CA SER A 70 18.00 12.41 -13.41
C SER A 70 18.96 12.77 -14.54
N GLU A 71 19.48 11.77 -15.24
CA GLU A 71 20.36 11.94 -16.42
C GLU A 71 19.54 12.07 -17.71
N GLY A 72 18.20 12.02 -17.64
CA GLY A 72 17.30 12.04 -18.79
C GLY A 72 17.19 10.71 -19.54
N ARG A 73 17.83 9.65 -19.04
CA ARG A 73 17.80 8.32 -19.66
C ARG A 73 16.49 7.61 -19.36
N ARG A 74 15.86 7.01 -20.36
CA ARG A 74 14.74 6.08 -20.22
C ARG A 74 15.27 4.73 -19.75
N PHE A 75 15.14 4.45 -18.45
CA PHE A 75 15.87 3.37 -17.80
C PHE A 75 15.15 2.01 -17.77
N MET A 76 13.85 1.98 -18.06
CA MET A 76 13.06 0.75 -17.90
C MET A 76 13.54 -0.43 -18.74
N PHE A 77 14.20 -0.20 -19.87
CA PHE A 77 14.80 -1.24 -20.70
C PHE A 77 15.89 -2.07 -19.99
N ASP A 78 16.58 -1.49 -19.00
CA ASP A 78 17.61 -2.17 -18.22
C ASP A 78 17.03 -3.11 -17.16
N TYR A 79 15.72 -3.05 -16.93
CA TYR A 79 15.03 -3.75 -15.83
C TYR A 79 13.97 -4.74 -16.30
N ILE A 80 14.05 -5.19 -17.56
CA ILE A 80 13.13 -6.20 -18.10
C ILE A 80 13.55 -7.56 -17.56
N PRO A 81 12.72 -8.24 -16.73
CA PRO A 81 13.05 -9.58 -16.27
C PRO A 81 12.95 -10.60 -17.42
N ASP A 82 13.78 -11.64 -17.40
CA ASP A 82 13.81 -12.71 -18.43
C ASP A 82 12.43 -13.30 -18.69
N ALA A 83 11.63 -13.47 -17.65
CA ALA A 83 10.27 -14.00 -17.72
C ALA A 83 9.32 -13.15 -18.58
N PHE A 84 9.62 -11.86 -18.78
CA PHE A 84 8.80 -10.93 -19.57
C PHE A 84 9.47 -10.49 -20.88
N ALA A 85 10.70 -10.94 -21.16
CA ALA A 85 11.48 -10.48 -22.29
C ALA A 85 10.79 -10.75 -23.66
N THR A 86 10.06 -11.87 -23.77
CA THR A 86 9.34 -12.23 -25.00
C THR A 86 8.12 -11.37 -25.29
N GLU A 87 7.54 -10.72 -24.27
CA GLU A 87 6.31 -9.93 -24.38
C GLU A 87 6.57 -8.42 -24.26
N THR A 88 7.83 -8.01 -24.02
CA THR A 88 8.19 -6.63 -23.72
C THR A 88 9.20 -6.13 -24.77
N SER A 89 8.97 -4.94 -25.32
CA SER A 89 9.90 -4.30 -26.24
C SER A 89 11.22 -3.99 -25.54
N ASP A 90 12.31 -4.22 -26.26
CA ASP A 90 13.68 -3.96 -25.79
C ASP A 90 14.33 -2.73 -26.47
N THR A 91 13.58 -2.05 -27.37
CA THR A 91 14.00 -0.83 -28.03
C THR A 91 12.93 0.26 -27.98
N GLU A 92 13.37 1.52 -28.07
CA GLU A 92 12.45 2.67 -28.12
C GLU A 92 11.61 2.68 -29.39
N GLU A 93 12.17 2.25 -30.51
CA GLU A 93 11.50 2.18 -31.82
C GLU A 93 10.34 1.17 -31.77
N GLU A 94 10.55 0.00 -31.18
CA GLU A 94 9.48 -1.00 -31.06
C GLU A 94 8.38 -0.52 -30.10
N ALA A 95 8.77 0.09 -28.98
CA ALA A 95 7.80 0.69 -28.05
C ALA A 95 6.95 1.78 -28.71
N ALA A 96 7.54 2.60 -29.58
CA ALA A 96 6.82 3.62 -30.34
C ALA A 96 5.86 3.00 -31.38
N ARG A 97 6.24 1.89 -32.01
CA ARG A 97 5.33 1.15 -32.94
C ARG A 97 4.12 0.61 -32.18
N TRP A 98 4.32 0.04 -30.99
CA TRP A 98 3.21 -0.44 -30.16
C TRP A 98 2.21 0.68 -29.84
N LEU A 99 2.70 1.86 -29.45
CA LEU A 99 1.87 3.04 -29.18
C LEU A 99 1.10 3.52 -30.41
N SER A 100 1.62 3.32 -31.60
CA SER A 100 0.92 3.62 -32.88
C SER A 100 -0.10 2.55 -33.30
N GLY A 101 -0.23 1.46 -32.54
CA GLY A 101 -1.19 0.39 -32.76
C GLY A 101 -0.68 -0.75 -33.65
N ASP A 102 0.63 -0.90 -33.82
CA ASP A 102 1.23 -2.03 -34.54
C ASP A 102 1.02 -3.34 -33.75
N PRO A 103 0.22 -4.31 -34.25
CA PRO A 103 -0.09 -5.55 -33.56
C PRO A 103 1.10 -6.50 -33.38
N GLU A 104 2.17 -6.32 -34.16
CA GLU A 104 3.38 -7.15 -34.10
C GLU A 104 4.42 -6.58 -33.11
N ALA A 105 4.21 -5.37 -32.57
CA ALA A 105 5.12 -4.76 -31.63
C ALA A 105 4.83 -5.21 -30.21
N ARG A 106 5.89 -5.51 -29.46
CA ARG A 106 5.80 -5.84 -28.03
C ARG A 106 5.52 -4.58 -27.20
N ARG A 107 4.81 -4.76 -26.08
CA ARG A 107 4.42 -3.64 -25.18
C ARG A 107 5.63 -2.93 -24.56
N PRO A 108 5.55 -1.62 -24.29
CA PRO A 108 6.62 -0.87 -23.62
C PRO A 108 6.94 -1.40 -22.22
N PRO A 109 8.22 -1.34 -21.76
CA PRO A 109 8.62 -1.84 -20.46
C PRO A 109 8.03 -1.04 -19.29
N GLU A 110 7.55 0.17 -19.50
CA GLU A 110 6.79 0.94 -18.51
C GLU A 110 5.46 0.28 -18.13
N LEU A 111 4.95 -0.66 -18.93
CA LEU A 111 3.73 -1.42 -18.69
C LEU A 111 3.99 -2.80 -18.07
N LEU A 112 5.22 -3.08 -17.65
CA LEU A 112 5.52 -4.23 -16.80
C LEU A 112 4.74 -4.17 -15.48
N THR A 113 4.71 -5.27 -14.76
CA THR A 113 3.99 -5.37 -13.48
C THR A 113 4.46 -4.30 -12.48
N ARG A 114 3.54 -3.85 -11.62
CA ARG A 114 3.78 -2.73 -10.70
C ARG A 114 5.00 -2.91 -9.81
N ASP A 115 5.25 -4.13 -9.36
CA ASP A 115 6.39 -4.49 -8.54
C ASP A 115 7.72 -4.34 -9.30
N VAL A 116 7.79 -4.75 -10.57
CA VAL A 116 8.97 -4.57 -11.43
C VAL A 116 9.29 -3.09 -11.61
N VAL A 117 8.32 -2.30 -12.00
CA VAL A 117 8.51 -0.84 -12.20
C VAL A 117 8.88 -0.15 -10.88
N ALA A 118 8.27 -0.53 -9.75
CA ALA A 118 8.59 0.04 -8.44
C ALA A 118 10.04 -0.28 -8.02
N ARG A 119 10.50 -1.52 -8.24
CA ARG A 119 11.89 -1.92 -7.98
C ARG A 119 12.88 -1.17 -8.88
N ALA A 120 12.57 -1.00 -10.16
CA ALA A 120 13.40 -0.25 -11.11
C ALA A 120 13.59 1.21 -10.65
N ILE A 121 12.52 1.92 -10.28
CA ILE A 121 12.61 3.29 -9.74
C ILE A 121 13.44 3.33 -8.45
N ARG A 122 13.23 2.37 -7.53
CA ARG A 122 14.05 2.26 -6.32
C ARG A 122 15.53 2.04 -6.64
N SER A 123 15.85 1.19 -7.61
CA SER A 123 17.23 0.92 -8.03
C SER A 123 17.91 2.16 -8.59
N GLU A 124 17.23 2.93 -9.45
CA GLU A 124 17.75 4.20 -9.95
C GLU A 124 18.00 5.21 -8.81
N ARG A 125 17.08 5.30 -7.84
CA ARG A 125 17.26 6.13 -6.66
C ARG A 125 18.49 5.75 -5.83
N LEU A 126 18.67 4.45 -5.55
CA LEU A 126 19.81 3.95 -4.77
C LEU A 126 21.15 4.13 -5.51
N ALA A 127 21.13 4.07 -6.84
CA ALA A 127 22.30 4.35 -7.67
C ALA A 127 22.63 5.86 -7.80
N GLY A 128 21.89 6.72 -7.10
CA GLY A 128 22.11 8.18 -7.15
C GLY A 128 21.55 8.87 -8.41
N ARG A 129 20.78 8.15 -9.23
CA ARG A 129 20.16 8.66 -10.46
C ARG A 129 18.66 8.96 -10.30
N GLY A 130 18.15 9.01 -9.08
CA GLY A 130 16.78 9.42 -8.78
C GLY A 130 16.50 10.88 -9.08
N SER A 131 15.23 11.28 -9.13
CA SER A 131 14.83 12.67 -9.19
C SER A 131 15.18 13.42 -7.89
N PRO A 132 15.20 14.77 -7.88
CA PRO A 132 15.59 15.55 -6.71
C PRO A 132 14.82 15.22 -5.42
N HIS A 133 13.58 14.75 -5.54
CA HIS A 133 12.73 14.42 -4.38
C HIS A 133 12.59 12.90 -4.16
N GLY A 134 13.54 12.10 -4.69
CA GLY A 134 13.66 10.67 -4.39
C GLY A 134 12.77 9.73 -5.22
N GLY A 135 12.34 10.16 -6.41
CA GLY A 135 11.61 9.36 -7.38
C GLY A 135 12.32 9.23 -8.73
N ALA A 136 11.54 9.18 -9.80
CA ALA A 136 11.93 9.27 -11.19
C ALA A 136 11.03 10.28 -11.92
N PHE A 137 11.36 10.66 -13.14
CA PHE A 137 10.53 11.53 -13.97
C PHE A 137 9.62 10.68 -14.86
N LEU A 138 8.32 10.84 -14.72
CA LEU A 138 7.33 10.31 -15.67
C LEU A 138 7.03 11.40 -16.70
N ASP A 139 7.58 11.25 -17.88
CA ASP A 139 7.48 12.21 -18.97
C ASP A 139 6.45 11.75 -20.01
N ILE A 140 5.33 12.45 -20.07
CA ILE A 140 4.32 12.29 -21.12
C ILE A 140 4.33 13.50 -22.09
N ALA A 141 4.75 14.68 -21.58
CA ALA A 141 4.79 15.92 -22.35
C ALA A 141 5.75 15.83 -23.54
N GLY A 142 6.87 15.11 -23.36
CA GLY A 142 7.85 14.88 -24.41
C GLY A 142 7.47 13.80 -25.43
N GLN A 143 6.35 13.09 -25.22
CA GLN A 143 5.97 11.93 -26.03
C GLN A 143 4.77 12.19 -26.95
N ILE A 144 3.77 12.92 -26.48
CA ILE A 144 2.52 13.19 -27.18
C ILE A 144 2.08 14.65 -27.04
N ASP A 145 1.24 15.11 -27.94
CA ASP A 145 0.78 16.51 -27.94
C ASP A 145 -0.17 16.84 -26.79
N ALA A 146 -0.22 18.12 -26.43
CA ALA A 146 -0.98 18.62 -25.27
C ALA A 146 -2.50 18.38 -25.39
N GLU A 147 -3.07 18.43 -26.59
CA GLU A 147 -4.52 18.25 -26.80
C GLU A 147 -4.88 16.76 -26.65
N HIS A 148 -3.99 15.85 -27.06
CA HIS A 148 -4.17 14.42 -26.81
C HIS A 148 -4.14 14.13 -25.30
N ILE A 149 -3.16 14.68 -24.55
CA ILE A 149 -3.07 14.53 -23.08
C ILE A 149 -4.38 15.00 -22.42
N LYS A 150 -4.86 16.19 -22.72
CA LYS A 150 -6.09 16.75 -22.15
C LYS A 150 -7.32 15.92 -22.46
N ARG A 151 -7.41 15.36 -23.68
CA ARG A 151 -8.53 14.54 -24.13
C ARG A 151 -8.54 13.16 -23.47
N LYS A 152 -7.37 12.49 -23.41
CA LYS A 152 -7.24 11.10 -22.94
C LYS A 152 -7.06 11.00 -21.42
N LEU A 153 -6.44 12.00 -20.80
CA LEU A 153 -6.09 12.02 -19.38
C LEU A 153 -6.67 13.26 -18.66
N PRO A 154 -7.95 13.60 -18.89
CA PRO A 154 -8.54 14.85 -18.37
C PRO A 154 -8.46 14.93 -16.85
N SER A 155 -8.71 13.81 -16.15
CA SER A 155 -8.64 13.76 -14.68
C SER A 155 -7.25 14.05 -14.16
N MET A 156 -6.21 13.45 -14.77
CA MET A 156 -4.82 13.68 -14.37
C MET A 156 -4.39 15.12 -14.64
N TYR A 157 -4.71 15.63 -15.83
CA TYR A 157 -4.42 17.02 -16.19
C TYR A 157 -5.05 18.02 -15.20
N HIS A 158 -6.35 17.91 -14.96
CA HIS A 158 -7.07 18.84 -14.06
C HIS A 158 -6.61 18.70 -12.61
N GLN A 159 -6.42 17.48 -12.13
CA GLN A 159 -6.02 17.22 -10.75
C GLN A 159 -4.65 17.83 -10.45
N PHE A 160 -3.63 17.54 -11.24
CA PHE A 160 -2.27 18.04 -10.98
C PHE A 160 -2.14 19.54 -11.25
N LYS A 161 -2.82 20.04 -12.28
CA LYS A 161 -2.89 21.48 -12.54
C LYS A 161 -3.51 22.25 -11.38
N LYS A 162 -4.63 21.74 -10.82
CA LYS A 162 -5.38 22.41 -9.75
C LYS A 162 -4.71 22.27 -8.37
N LEU A 163 -4.23 21.08 -8.02
CA LEU A 163 -3.73 20.76 -6.68
C LEU A 163 -2.22 21.01 -6.51
N GLY A 164 -1.45 20.81 -7.57
CA GLY A 164 0.01 20.92 -7.57
C GLY A 164 0.57 22.06 -8.40
N ASN A 165 -0.27 22.83 -9.09
CA ASN A 165 0.14 23.79 -10.11
C ASN A 165 1.10 23.18 -11.15
N LEU A 166 0.94 21.89 -11.42
CA LEU A 166 1.78 21.11 -12.34
C LEU A 166 1.04 20.88 -13.65
N ASP A 167 1.59 21.41 -14.75
CA ASP A 167 1.04 21.19 -16.09
C ASP A 167 1.73 19.98 -16.75
N ILE A 168 1.07 18.84 -16.74
CA ILE A 168 1.60 17.59 -17.30
C ILE A 168 1.72 17.59 -18.82
N THR A 169 1.22 18.63 -19.50
CA THR A 169 1.39 18.82 -20.95
C THR A 169 2.70 19.50 -21.32
N THR A 170 3.42 20.01 -20.34
CA THR A 170 4.68 20.74 -20.55
C THR A 170 5.82 20.30 -19.61
N THR A 171 5.48 19.63 -18.51
CA THR A 171 6.44 19.30 -17.45
C THR A 171 6.30 17.84 -17.03
N PRO A 172 7.41 17.09 -16.96
CA PRO A 172 7.40 15.74 -16.39
C PRO A 172 6.97 15.73 -14.92
N MET A 173 6.30 14.65 -14.51
CA MET A 173 5.90 14.43 -13.12
C MET A 173 7.01 13.72 -12.36
N GLU A 174 7.33 14.17 -11.14
CA GLU A 174 8.19 13.39 -10.25
C GLU A 174 7.36 12.33 -9.53
N VAL A 175 7.63 11.06 -9.82
CA VAL A 175 6.88 9.91 -9.34
C VAL A 175 7.78 8.92 -8.63
N GLY A 176 7.20 8.17 -7.69
CA GLY A 176 7.93 7.12 -7.00
C GLY A 176 7.00 6.07 -6.42
N PRO A 177 7.57 4.96 -5.96
CA PRO A 177 6.78 3.92 -5.34
C PRO A 177 6.01 4.44 -4.12
N THR A 178 4.72 4.14 -4.09
CA THR A 178 3.81 4.52 -3.01
C THR A 178 3.04 3.30 -2.53
N CYS A 179 2.91 3.13 -1.22
CA CYS A 179 2.09 2.06 -0.66
C CYS A 179 0.64 2.26 -1.12
N HIS A 180 0.05 1.23 -1.73
CA HIS A 180 -1.22 1.37 -2.46
C HIS A 180 -2.31 0.41 -2.01
N TYR A 181 -1.98 -0.86 -1.78
CA TYR A 181 -2.97 -1.88 -1.46
C TYR A 181 -2.38 -3.02 -0.63
N MET A 182 -3.16 -3.51 0.33
CA MET A 182 -2.84 -4.69 1.13
C MET A 182 -3.55 -5.91 0.54
N MET A 183 -2.81 -6.93 0.09
CA MET A 183 -3.39 -8.19 -0.40
C MET A 183 -3.69 -9.17 0.73
N GLY A 184 -2.86 -9.15 1.78
CA GLY A 184 -3.12 -9.89 3.01
C GLY A 184 -4.21 -9.26 3.85
N GLY A 185 -4.64 -9.98 4.88
CA GLY A 185 -5.68 -9.49 5.77
C GLY A 185 -6.28 -10.59 6.65
N VAL A 186 -7.50 -10.36 7.08
CA VAL A 186 -8.25 -11.31 7.90
C VAL A 186 -8.61 -12.53 7.06
N ARG A 187 -8.29 -13.72 7.55
CA ARG A 187 -8.66 -14.97 6.93
C ARG A 187 -10.19 -15.17 7.02
N VAL A 188 -10.81 -15.43 5.87
CA VAL A 188 -12.26 -15.60 5.76
C VAL A 188 -12.61 -16.89 5.03
N GLU A 189 -13.77 -17.42 5.33
CA GLU A 189 -14.39 -18.49 4.56
C GLU A 189 -14.94 -17.88 3.25
N PRO A 190 -14.59 -18.41 2.06
CA PRO A 190 -14.86 -17.75 0.78
C PRO A 190 -16.34 -17.50 0.45
N GLU A 191 -17.24 -18.41 0.87
CA GLU A 191 -18.66 -18.29 0.54
C GLU A 191 -19.40 -17.32 1.46
N THR A 192 -19.09 -17.33 2.75
CA THR A 192 -19.80 -16.53 3.76
C THR A 192 -19.09 -15.23 4.13
N THR A 193 -17.79 -15.14 3.85
CA THR A 193 -16.89 -14.10 4.32
C THR A 193 -16.76 -14.00 5.85
N MET A 194 -17.20 -15.03 6.58
CA MET A 194 -17.03 -15.09 8.02
C MET A 194 -15.57 -15.41 8.36
N SER A 195 -15.01 -14.69 9.30
CA SER A 195 -13.66 -14.94 9.80
C SER A 195 -13.60 -16.21 10.67
N THR A 196 -12.42 -16.54 11.18
CA THR A 196 -12.25 -17.60 12.17
C THR A 196 -12.95 -17.30 13.51
N VAL A 197 -13.35 -16.05 13.73
CA VAL A 197 -14.18 -15.62 14.86
C VAL A 197 -15.64 -15.63 14.43
N LYS A 198 -16.44 -16.49 15.08
CA LYS A 198 -17.85 -16.66 14.77
C LYS A 198 -18.63 -15.34 14.93
N GLY A 199 -19.37 -14.95 13.89
CA GLY A 199 -20.16 -13.72 13.87
C GLY A 199 -19.39 -12.49 13.40
N LEU A 200 -18.09 -12.60 13.10
CA LEU A 200 -17.28 -11.54 12.49
C LEU A 200 -17.16 -11.79 10.98
N PHE A 201 -17.79 -10.94 10.18
CA PHE A 201 -17.76 -10.98 8.72
C PHE A 201 -16.84 -9.88 8.19
N VAL A 202 -16.05 -10.21 7.16
CA VAL A 202 -15.00 -9.33 6.65
C VAL A 202 -15.02 -9.34 5.12
N ALA A 203 -14.95 -8.16 4.49
CA ALA A 203 -14.91 -8.02 3.04
C ALA A 203 -14.15 -6.76 2.61
N GLY A 204 -13.67 -6.75 1.37
CA GLY A 204 -12.82 -5.68 0.83
C GLY A 204 -11.37 -5.81 1.28
N GLU A 205 -10.59 -4.74 1.18
CA GLU A 205 -9.14 -4.74 1.38
C GLU A 205 -8.66 -5.34 2.72
N VAL A 206 -9.52 -5.35 3.72
CA VAL A 206 -9.20 -5.93 5.04
C VAL A 206 -9.27 -7.46 5.06
N ALA A 207 -9.88 -8.09 4.03
CA ALA A 207 -9.96 -9.54 3.90
C ALA A 207 -8.78 -10.06 3.07
N GLY A 208 -8.04 -11.03 3.59
CA GLY A 208 -6.91 -11.66 2.89
C GLY A 208 -7.34 -12.81 1.97
N GLY A 209 -6.42 -13.24 1.08
CA GLY A 209 -6.52 -14.45 0.28
C GLY A 209 -7.18 -14.30 -1.10
N LEU A 210 -7.90 -13.22 -1.39
CA LEU A 210 -8.58 -13.05 -2.68
C LEU A 210 -7.62 -12.75 -3.84
N HIS A 211 -6.62 -11.93 -3.59
CA HIS A 211 -5.75 -11.36 -4.64
C HIS A 211 -4.42 -12.09 -4.79
N GLY A 212 -4.17 -13.12 -4.01
CA GLY A 212 -2.88 -13.81 -3.99
C GLY A 212 -1.73 -12.85 -3.66
N ALA A 213 -0.57 -13.11 -4.25
CA ALA A 213 0.65 -12.35 -3.95
C ALA A 213 0.71 -10.94 -4.57
N ASN A 214 -0.15 -10.63 -5.55
CA ASN A 214 -0.16 -9.29 -6.18
C ASN A 214 -1.49 -9.03 -6.90
N ARG A 215 -2.22 -8.00 -6.49
CA ARG A 215 -3.53 -7.64 -7.03
C ARG A 215 -3.42 -7.04 -8.44
N LEU A 216 -4.26 -7.50 -9.34
CA LEU A 216 -4.44 -6.89 -10.67
C LEU A 216 -5.20 -5.56 -10.57
N GLY A 217 -4.85 -4.62 -11.44
CA GLY A 217 -5.51 -3.31 -11.51
C GLY A 217 -7.02 -3.44 -11.70
N GLY A 218 -7.81 -2.62 -10.97
CA GLY A 218 -9.27 -2.61 -11.05
C GLY A 218 -9.98 -3.65 -10.16
N ASN A 219 -9.36 -4.79 -9.86
CA ASN A 219 -10.02 -5.90 -9.15
C ASN A 219 -10.49 -5.56 -7.72
N SER A 220 -9.90 -4.54 -7.07
CA SER A 220 -10.37 -4.10 -5.76
C SER A 220 -11.82 -3.60 -5.77
N LEU A 221 -12.27 -2.96 -6.85
CA LEU A 221 -13.65 -2.47 -6.95
C LEU A 221 -14.63 -3.64 -7.11
N THR A 222 -14.26 -4.64 -7.90
CA THR A 222 -15.06 -5.88 -8.06
C THR A 222 -15.17 -6.64 -6.74
N ASP A 223 -14.05 -6.74 -5.99
CA ASP A 223 -14.01 -7.31 -4.64
C ASP A 223 -15.03 -6.64 -3.71
N LEU A 224 -15.00 -5.31 -3.60
CA LEU A 224 -15.92 -4.56 -2.74
C LEU A 224 -17.40 -4.85 -3.06
N LEU A 225 -17.75 -4.95 -4.33
CA LEU A 225 -19.14 -5.20 -4.76
C LEU A 225 -19.58 -6.63 -4.47
N VAL A 226 -18.75 -7.61 -4.84
CA VAL A 226 -19.11 -9.04 -4.73
C VAL A 226 -19.07 -9.50 -3.28
N PHE A 227 -17.95 -9.31 -2.61
CA PHE A 227 -17.77 -9.83 -1.25
C PHE A 227 -18.46 -8.96 -0.19
N GLY A 228 -18.62 -7.65 -0.44
CA GLY A 228 -19.45 -6.78 0.40
C GLY A 228 -20.92 -7.23 0.41
N ALA A 229 -21.47 -7.61 -0.75
CA ALA A 229 -22.84 -8.15 -0.83
C ALA A 229 -22.96 -9.51 -0.10
N ARG A 230 -21.96 -10.40 -0.27
CA ARG A 230 -21.91 -11.69 0.45
C ARG A 230 -21.86 -11.49 1.97
N ALA A 231 -20.94 -10.65 2.44
CA ALA A 231 -20.78 -10.32 3.86
C ALA A 231 -22.10 -9.81 4.47
N GLY A 232 -22.74 -8.86 3.80
CA GLY A 232 -24.02 -8.30 4.24
C GLY A 232 -25.13 -9.33 4.32
N PHE A 233 -25.26 -10.19 3.30
CA PHE A 233 -26.25 -11.27 3.27
C PHE A 233 -26.04 -12.27 4.41
N HIS A 234 -24.82 -12.79 4.58
CA HIS A 234 -24.53 -13.79 5.60
C HIS A 234 -24.54 -13.24 7.01
N ALA A 235 -24.10 -11.98 7.22
CA ALA A 235 -24.20 -11.30 8.50
C ALA A 235 -25.68 -11.12 8.93
N ALA A 236 -26.55 -10.70 7.98
CA ALA A 236 -27.98 -10.58 8.25
C ALA A 236 -28.63 -11.93 8.56
N LYS A 237 -28.25 -13.00 7.85
CA LYS A 237 -28.72 -14.35 8.12
C LYS A 237 -28.29 -14.81 9.51
N TYR A 238 -27.02 -14.68 9.82
CA TYR A 238 -26.46 -15.03 11.14
C TYR A 238 -27.15 -14.28 12.28
N SER A 239 -27.38 -12.96 12.12
CA SER A 239 -28.05 -12.13 13.13
C SER A 239 -29.49 -12.61 13.40
N ARG A 240 -30.23 -13.03 12.37
CA ARG A 240 -31.60 -13.60 12.54
C ARG A 240 -31.56 -14.95 13.26
N GLU A 241 -30.59 -15.79 12.97
CA GLU A 241 -30.42 -17.09 13.62
C GLU A 241 -29.96 -16.96 15.08
N LEU A 242 -29.21 -15.91 15.41
CA LEU A 242 -28.75 -15.64 16.77
C LEU A 242 -29.89 -15.25 17.70
N GLY A 243 -30.93 -14.56 17.19
CA GLY A 243 -32.08 -14.08 17.97
C GLY A 243 -31.74 -12.81 18.75
N ASP A 244 -31.65 -12.91 20.06
CA ASP A 244 -31.41 -11.75 20.93
C ASP A 244 -29.97 -11.21 20.82
N ALA A 245 -29.85 -9.89 20.92
CA ALA A 245 -28.55 -9.22 20.91
C ALA A 245 -27.74 -9.58 22.17
N ILE A 246 -26.45 -9.82 21.99
CA ILE A 246 -25.53 -10.05 23.10
C ILE A 246 -25.12 -8.68 23.67
N GLU A 247 -25.47 -8.42 24.92
CA GLU A 247 -25.06 -7.19 25.60
C GLU A 247 -23.58 -7.27 25.99
N PRO A 248 -22.78 -6.23 25.67
CA PRO A 248 -21.38 -6.19 26.08
C PRO A 248 -21.24 -6.07 27.60
N SER A 249 -20.24 -6.72 28.20
CA SER A 249 -20.03 -6.62 29.63
C SER A 249 -19.67 -5.20 30.05
N LYS A 250 -20.23 -4.75 31.18
CA LYS A 250 -19.93 -3.40 31.74
C LYS A 250 -18.46 -3.23 32.07
N GLU A 251 -17.80 -4.31 32.46
CA GLU A 251 -16.35 -4.33 32.77
C GLU A 251 -15.54 -4.08 31.46
N LEU A 252 -15.89 -4.75 30.37
CA LEU A 252 -15.26 -4.54 29.08
C LEU A 252 -15.44 -3.09 28.60
N LEU A 253 -16.66 -2.54 28.71
CA LEU A 253 -16.93 -1.15 28.31
C LEU A 253 -16.07 -0.17 29.10
N LYS A 254 -15.96 -0.32 30.44
CA LYS A 254 -15.09 0.52 31.29
C LYS A 254 -13.61 0.39 30.89
N LYS A 255 -13.15 -0.82 30.57
CA LYS A 255 -11.77 -1.04 30.10
C LYS A 255 -11.51 -0.32 28.78
N LEU A 256 -12.44 -0.39 27.83
CA LEU A 256 -12.32 0.28 26.53
C LEU A 256 -12.40 1.82 26.67
N GLU A 257 -13.28 2.32 27.53
CA GLU A 257 -13.36 3.75 27.84
C GLU A 257 -12.04 4.26 28.43
N LYS A 258 -11.49 3.55 29.42
CA LYS A 258 -10.18 3.88 29.98
C LYS A 258 -9.12 3.90 28.88
N LEU A 259 -9.04 2.85 28.06
CA LEU A 259 -8.08 2.74 26.96
C LEU A 259 -8.16 3.93 26.01
N ALA A 260 -9.38 4.36 25.65
CA ALA A 260 -9.60 5.50 24.78
C ALA A 260 -9.18 6.84 25.40
N LEU A 261 -9.31 6.98 26.71
CA LEU A 261 -9.03 8.23 27.44
C LEU A 261 -7.61 8.31 28.01
N ASP A 262 -6.93 7.19 28.14
CA ASP A 262 -5.54 7.11 28.62
C ASP A 262 -4.57 8.13 27.97
N PRO A 263 -4.68 8.47 26.65
CA PRO A 263 -3.79 9.47 26.07
C PRO A 263 -3.90 10.87 26.66
N PHE A 264 -4.98 11.20 27.41
CA PHE A 264 -5.13 12.48 28.09
C PHE A 264 -4.47 12.51 29.48
N ASP A 265 -3.86 11.41 29.91
CA ASP A 265 -3.12 11.35 31.18
C ASP A 265 -1.89 12.28 31.10
N PRO A 266 -1.76 13.28 32.01
CA PRO A 266 -0.67 14.22 32.00
C PRO A 266 0.70 13.61 32.29
N GLU A 267 0.75 12.42 32.91
CA GLU A 267 2.00 11.70 33.22
C GLU A 267 2.62 11.05 31.98
N ARG A 268 1.90 10.97 30.86
CA ARG A 268 2.41 10.44 29.60
C ARG A 268 3.27 11.47 28.88
N THR A 269 4.22 11.03 28.08
CA THR A 269 5.32 11.88 27.58
C THR A 269 5.51 11.84 26.08
N GLU A 270 5.01 10.81 25.35
CA GLU A 270 5.30 10.61 23.94
C GLU A 270 4.35 11.41 23.04
N ASN A 271 4.93 12.03 22.01
CA ASN A 271 4.17 12.76 21.00
C ASN A 271 3.66 11.81 19.90
N PRO A 272 2.35 11.76 19.60
CA PRO A 272 1.79 10.83 18.61
C PRO A 272 2.33 11.07 17.18
N TYR A 273 2.62 12.31 16.80
CA TYR A 273 3.14 12.62 15.46
C TYR A 273 4.61 12.20 15.31
N ALA A 274 5.42 12.37 16.35
CA ALA A 274 6.79 11.90 16.35
C ALA A 274 6.84 10.37 16.26
N LEU A 275 6.02 9.70 17.06
CA LEU A 275 5.93 8.23 17.05
C LEU A 275 5.44 7.70 15.68
N LEU A 276 4.48 8.39 15.04
CA LEU A 276 4.06 8.04 13.67
C LEU A 276 5.21 8.18 12.67
N SER A 277 6.00 9.26 12.77
CA SER A 277 7.16 9.46 11.88
C SER A 277 8.19 8.34 12.06
N ASP A 278 8.49 7.95 13.30
CA ASP A 278 9.42 6.88 13.61
C ASP A 278 8.92 5.51 13.11
N LEU A 279 7.61 5.25 13.23
CA LEU A 279 6.99 4.05 12.66
C LEU A 279 7.12 4.01 11.14
N GLN A 280 6.81 5.11 10.45
CA GLN A 280 6.89 5.21 9.00
C GLN A 280 8.33 5.03 8.49
N GLU A 281 9.31 5.60 9.19
CA GLU A 281 10.72 5.42 8.88
C GLU A 281 11.15 3.95 9.08
N THR A 282 10.77 3.35 10.20
CA THR A 282 11.04 1.94 10.49
C THR A 282 10.49 1.02 9.39
N MET A 283 9.24 1.23 8.96
CA MET A 283 8.61 0.41 7.92
C MET A 283 9.25 0.63 6.55
N GLU A 284 9.61 1.86 6.20
CA GLU A 284 10.25 2.17 4.92
C GLU A 284 11.64 1.54 4.81
N LEU A 285 12.44 1.62 5.88
CA LEU A 285 13.81 1.12 5.89
C LEU A 285 13.89 -0.41 6.00
N HIS A 286 13.06 -1.01 6.87
CA HIS A 286 13.23 -2.40 7.27
C HIS A 286 12.19 -3.36 6.67
N THR A 287 11.04 -2.85 6.18
CA THR A 287 9.97 -3.71 5.61
C THR A 287 9.38 -3.10 4.33
N GLY A 288 10.18 -2.33 3.60
CA GLY A 288 9.79 -1.66 2.36
C GLY A 288 9.62 -2.61 1.17
N ILE A 289 9.91 -2.10 -0.04
CA ILE A 289 9.73 -2.83 -1.32
C ILE A 289 10.67 -4.02 -1.44
N VAL A 290 11.93 -3.87 -1.03
CA VAL A 290 12.96 -4.92 -1.04
C VAL A 290 13.40 -5.16 0.40
N ARG A 291 13.43 -6.39 0.81
CA ARG A 291 13.56 -6.83 2.20
C ARG A 291 14.72 -7.82 2.35
N ALA A 292 15.39 -7.81 3.50
CA ALA A 292 16.40 -8.78 3.88
C ALA A 292 16.17 -9.21 5.34
N SER A 293 16.59 -10.44 5.70
CA SER A 293 16.38 -10.99 7.05
C SER A 293 16.91 -10.09 8.15
N ASP A 294 18.16 -9.69 8.03
CA ASP A 294 18.85 -8.86 9.03
C ASP A 294 18.19 -7.49 9.24
N GLU A 295 17.70 -6.88 8.17
CA GLU A 295 16.96 -5.61 8.24
C GLU A 295 15.59 -5.81 8.89
N MET A 296 14.84 -6.86 8.52
CA MET A 296 13.53 -7.13 9.14
C MET A 296 13.66 -7.49 10.62
N GLU A 297 14.71 -8.20 11.04
CA GLU A 297 14.98 -8.48 12.46
C GLU A 297 15.27 -7.20 13.26
N LYS A 298 16.00 -6.23 12.68
CA LYS A 298 16.18 -4.90 13.26
C LYS A 298 14.83 -4.18 13.35
N GLY A 299 14.05 -4.21 12.27
CA GLY A 299 12.71 -3.64 12.22
C GLY A 299 11.80 -4.17 13.33
N ILE A 300 11.77 -5.48 13.57
CA ILE A 300 10.99 -6.10 14.65
C ILE A 300 11.38 -5.53 16.02
N LYS A 301 12.68 -5.42 16.31
CA LYS A 301 13.16 -4.85 17.59
C LYS A 301 12.76 -3.38 17.76
N LEU A 302 12.84 -2.60 16.67
CA LEU A 302 12.38 -1.21 16.68
C LEU A 302 10.87 -1.13 16.88
N LEU A 303 10.07 -1.94 16.18
CA LEU A 303 8.62 -1.99 16.35
C LEU A 303 8.23 -2.35 17.79
N GLN A 304 8.93 -3.29 18.44
CA GLN A 304 8.72 -3.61 19.86
C GLN A 304 8.97 -2.39 20.74
N THR A 305 10.05 -1.64 20.49
CA THR A 305 10.34 -0.40 21.20
C THR A 305 9.26 0.66 20.97
N LEU A 306 8.82 0.84 19.72
CA LEU A 306 7.75 1.78 19.38
C LEU A 306 6.42 1.38 20.02
N LYS A 307 6.12 0.09 20.18
CA LYS A 307 4.93 -0.38 20.93
C LYS A 307 4.97 0.04 22.39
N LEU A 308 6.12 -0.08 23.07
CA LEU A 308 6.29 0.38 24.44
C LEU A 308 6.13 1.91 24.55
N ARG A 309 6.71 2.66 23.63
CA ARG A 309 6.53 4.11 23.55
C ARG A 309 5.06 4.48 23.24
N GLY A 310 4.37 3.69 22.43
CA GLY A 310 2.94 3.85 22.12
C GLY A 310 2.03 3.84 23.36
N GLU A 311 2.43 3.11 24.41
CA GLU A 311 1.71 3.12 25.69
C GLU A 311 1.89 4.43 26.46
N LEU A 312 2.87 5.25 26.10
CA LEU A 312 3.18 6.54 26.74
C LEU A 312 2.69 7.74 25.94
N VAL A 313 1.92 7.52 24.86
CA VAL A 313 1.43 8.61 24.02
C VAL A 313 0.52 9.54 24.81
N ARG A 314 0.84 10.84 24.73
CA ARG A 314 0.09 11.94 25.36
C ARG A 314 -0.57 12.81 24.32
N VAL A 315 -1.78 13.24 24.60
CA VAL A 315 -2.47 14.27 23.82
C VAL A 315 -2.89 15.44 24.72
N GLU A 316 -2.89 16.62 24.14
CA GLU A 316 -3.30 17.85 24.81
C GLU A 316 -4.64 18.34 24.22
N GLY A 317 -5.27 19.28 24.92
CA GLY A 317 -6.53 19.87 24.50
C GLY A 317 -7.77 19.10 24.96
N ASN A 318 -8.88 19.32 24.28
CA ASN A 318 -10.16 18.68 24.60
C ASN A 318 -10.46 17.49 23.68
N ARG A 319 -11.58 16.83 23.92
CA ARG A 319 -12.00 15.64 23.14
C ARG A 319 -12.68 15.99 21.81
N GLN A 320 -13.03 17.25 21.57
CA GLN A 320 -13.71 17.67 20.34
C GLN A 320 -12.67 18.15 19.32
N TYR A 321 -12.79 17.66 18.08
CA TYR A 321 -11.91 18.04 16.98
C TYR A 321 -10.41 17.92 17.30
N ASN A 322 -10.02 16.83 17.98
CA ASN A 322 -8.64 16.58 18.39
C ASN A 322 -7.97 15.53 17.52
N PRO A 323 -7.27 15.91 16.44
CA PRO A 323 -6.58 14.96 15.56
C PRO A 323 -5.50 14.14 16.28
N ALA A 324 -4.81 14.73 17.27
CA ALA A 324 -3.79 14.04 18.01
C ALA A 324 -4.36 12.84 18.80
N TRP A 325 -5.59 12.97 19.30
CA TRP A 325 -6.28 11.86 19.95
C TRP A 325 -6.61 10.72 18.98
N HIS A 326 -7.10 11.05 17.79
CA HIS A 326 -7.30 10.04 16.74
C HIS A 326 -5.99 9.32 16.42
N TYR A 327 -4.88 10.05 16.19
CA TYR A 327 -3.58 9.45 15.96
C TYR A 327 -3.11 8.56 17.12
N ALA A 328 -3.36 8.95 18.37
CA ALA A 328 -3.00 8.15 19.53
C ALA A 328 -3.73 6.79 19.56
N LEU A 329 -4.99 6.74 19.11
CA LEU A 329 -5.76 5.51 18.98
C LEU A 329 -5.31 4.66 17.77
N ASP A 330 -5.12 5.31 16.63
CA ASP A 330 -4.71 4.68 15.38
C ASP A 330 -3.32 4.06 15.47
N LEU A 331 -2.38 4.70 16.19
CA LEU A 331 -1.01 4.21 16.38
C LEU A 331 -0.96 2.80 16.97
N ARG A 332 -1.87 2.46 17.89
CA ARG A 332 -1.97 1.11 18.46
C ARG A 332 -2.32 0.07 17.39
N ASN A 333 -3.17 0.45 16.43
CA ASN A 333 -3.56 -0.40 15.32
C ASN A 333 -2.43 -0.49 14.30
N MET A 334 -1.85 0.64 13.92
CA MET A 334 -0.72 0.72 13.00
C MET A 334 0.49 -0.10 13.47
N LEU A 335 0.86 -0.02 14.74
CA LEU A 335 1.95 -0.80 15.34
C LEU A 335 1.65 -2.31 15.31
N CYS A 336 0.39 -2.70 15.55
CA CYS A 336 -0.03 -4.10 15.48
C CYS A 336 0.12 -4.67 14.07
N VAL A 337 -0.37 -3.96 13.05
CA VAL A 337 -0.31 -4.45 11.66
C VAL A 337 1.10 -4.36 11.09
N ALA A 338 1.89 -3.36 11.47
CA ALA A 338 3.30 -3.24 11.08
C ALA A 338 4.13 -4.45 11.56
N GLU A 339 3.94 -4.87 12.81
CA GLU A 339 4.58 -6.07 13.34
C GLU A 339 4.13 -7.33 12.59
N ALA A 340 2.82 -7.49 12.33
CA ALA A 340 2.28 -8.63 11.60
C ALA A 340 2.88 -8.75 10.18
N ILE A 341 2.99 -7.61 9.47
CA ILE A 341 3.61 -7.55 8.13
C ILE A 341 5.07 -7.96 8.20
N THR A 342 5.84 -7.39 9.14
CA THR A 342 7.28 -7.66 9.24
C THR A 342 7.57 -9.11 9.62
N LEU A 343 6.79 -9.68 10.54
CA LEU A 343 6.91 -11.09 10.95
C LEU A 343 6.54 -12.05 9.81
N ALA A 344 5.45 -11.78 9.07
CA ALA A 344 5.05 -12.57 7.93
C ALA A 344 6.11 -12.51 6.82
N ALA A 345 6.64 -11.30 6.54
CA ALA A 345 7.68 -11.08 5.56
C ALA A 345 9.00 -11.80 5.92
N LEU A 346 9.38 -11.82 7.20
CA LEU A 346 10.57 -12.55 7.65
C LEU A 346 10.42 -14.05 7.48
N LYS A 347 9.23 -14.59 7.75
CA LYS A 347 8.95 -16.03 7.63
C LYS A 347 8.89 -16.53 6.20
N ARG A 348 8.49 -15.70 5.24
CA ARG A 348 8.44 -16.11 3.83
C ARG A 348 9.81 -15.97 3.17
N GLU A 349 10.49 -17.09 3.01
CA GLU A 349 11.84 -17.19 2.43
C GLU A 349 11.80 -17.40 0.91
N GLU A 350 11.14 -16.49 0.20
CA GLU A 350 11.07 -16.45 -1.26
C GLU A 350 10.77 -15.02 -1.74
N SER A 351 10.86 -14.76 -3.03
CA SER A 351 10.31 -13.57 -3.69
C SER A 351 9.10 -13.97 -4.53
N ARG A 352 7.94 -13.25 -4.32
CA ARG A 352 6.69 -13.53 -5.04
C ARG A 352 5.77 -12.31 -5.03
N GLY A 353 5.33 -11.87 -6.20
CA GLY A 353 4.40 -10.76 -6.34
C GLY A 353 4.85 -9.49 -5.61
N GLY A 354 4.07 -9.00 -4.66
CA GLY A 354 4.38 -7.81 -3.85
C GLY A 354 5.45 -8.02 -2.78
N HIS A 355 5.93 -9.25 -2.56
CA HIS A 355 6.96 -9.59 -1.59
C HIS A 355 8.29 -9.89 -2.29
N THR A 356 9.29 -9.06 -2.05
CA THR A 356 10.63 -9.20 -2.65
C THR A 356 11.69 -9.31 -1.57
N ARG A 357 12.46 -10.40 -1.62
CA ARG A 357 13.57 -10.70 -0.72
C ARG A 357 14.89 -10.61 -1.47
N GLU A 358 15.81 -9.80 -0.98
CA GLU A 358 17.18 -9.72 -1.53
C GLU A 358 17.99 -10.99 -1.24
N ASP A 359 17.78 -11.56 -0.06
CA ASP A 359 18.42 -12.80 0.41
C ASP A 359 17.74 -14.09 -0.10
N TYR A 360 16.52 -14.01 -0.65
CA TYR A 360 15.78 -15.11 -1.28
C TYR A 360 15.11 -14.62 -2.58
N PRO A 361 15.86 -14.33 -3.65
CA PRO A 361 15.33 -13.70 -4.86
C PRO A 361 14.39 -14.58 -5.68
N GLU A 362 14.50 -15.91 -5.53
CA GLU A 362 13.70 -16.88 -6.29
C GLU A 362 12.37 -17.21 -5.62
N SER A 363 11.37 -17.56 -6.43
CA SER A 363 10.12 -18.13 -5.91
C SER A 363 10.27 -19.62 -5.64
N ARG A 364 9.58 -20.13 -4.61
CA ARG A 364 9.60 -21.55 -4.22
C ARG A 364 8.22 -22.16 -4.43
N ASP A 365 8.14 -23.25 -5.23
CA ASP A 365 6.87 -23.95 -5.46
C ASP A 365 6.23 -24.49 -4.17
N SER A 366 7.08 -24.92 -3.22
CA SER A 366 6.65 -25.39 -1.89
C SER A 366 5.91 -24.33 -1.08
N LEU A 367 6.15 -23.04 -1.34
CA LEU A 367 5.52 -21.92 -0.65
C LEU A 367 4.34 -21.31 -1.43
N GLN A 368 4.05 -21.81 -2.63
CA GLN A 368 2.97 -21.26 -3.48
C GLN A 368 1.57 -21.29 -2.82
N LYS A 369 1.31 -22.29 -1.97
CA LYS A 369 0.02 -22.49 -1.29
C LYS A 369 0.11 -22.33 0.23
N VAL A 370 1.21 -21.76 0.72
CA VAL A 370 1.41 -21.48 2.15
C VAL A 370 0.96 -20.05 2.43
N ASN A 371 -0.01 -19.94 3.31
CA ASN A 371 -0.60 -18.67 3.75
C ASN A 371 -0.26 -18.41 5.22
#